data_fd81ac7ee627e32de05e0293a64d8ca9
#
_entry.id   fd81ac7ee627e32de05e0293a64d8ca9
#
_cell.length_a   1.000
_cell.length_b   1.000
_cell.length_c   1.000
_cell.angle_alpha   90.00
_cell.angle_beta   90.00
_cell.angle_gamma   90.00
#
_symmetry.space_group_name_H-M   'P 1'
#
loop_
_entity.id
_entity.type
_entity.pdbx_description
1 polymer ?
#
loop_
_entity_poly.entity_id
_entity_poly.type
_entity_poly.pdbx_seq_one_letter_code
_entity_poly.pdbx_strand_id
1 'polypeptide(L)'
;EQNLFFLQVVNFLKQLYVLIKPGVISLVIFTALCAMLLAPSDKSLFIKGMTLTLIAMGASGSAILNMWFDRIIDSKMDRTKFRPIPSGNISANTALGTGLIFSFFSVVGLFFFGNIKASILLAFTILYYSVFYTMYLKHKTAQNIVIGGLAGALPPVIAWISISSEQIFYPLILCLIIFLWTPPHSWALAIFRNQDYSDADIPMYPVKHGIKKTLFMMNIYTFLMVASVNSLYCLLYTSDAADDT
;
A
#
# COMPACT_ATOMS: atom_id res chain seq x y z
N GLU A 1 -27.87 -25.19 16.41
CA GLU A 1 -26.61 -24.58 16.92
C GLU A 1 -25.49 -24.60 15.86
N GLN A 2 -25.26 -25.72 15.16
CA GLN A 2 -24.21 -25.82 14.11
C GLN A 2 -24.41 -24.82 12.98
N ASN A 3 -25.65 -24.61 12.50
CA ASN A 3 -25.95 -23.65 11.43
C ASN A 3 -25.69 -22.19 11.87
N LEU A 4 -25.96 -21.87 13.15
CA LEU A 4 -25.73 -20.52 13.67
C LEU A 4 -24.24 -20.23 13.81
N PHE A 5 -23.47 -21.19 14.30
CA PHE A 5 -22.01 -21.08 14.39
C PHE A 5 -21.38 -20.90 13.00
N PHE A 6 -21.80 -21.72 12.02
CA PHE A 6 -21.31 -21.60 10.64
C PHE A 6 -21.59 -20.21 10.05
N LEU A 7 -22.81 -19.68 10.23
CA LEU A 7 -23.18 -18.35 9.76
C LEU A 7 -22.35 -17.25 10.43
N GLN A 8 -22.04 -17.37 11.72
CA GLN A 8 -21.18 -16.44 12.43
C GLN A 8 -19.74 -16.44 11.87
N VAL A 9 -19.18 -17.61 11.61
CA VAL A 9 -17.84 -17.75 11.02
C VAL A 9 -17.80 -17.15 9.63
N VAL A 10 -18.79 -17.46 8.78
CA VAL A 10 -18.86 -16.89 7.41
C VAL A 10 -18.99 -15.37 7.44
N ASN A 11 -19.81 -14.83 8.34
CA ASN A 11 -19.93 -13.38 8.49
C ASN A 11 -18.61 -12.76 8.95
N PHE A 12 -17.96 -13.34 9.95
CA PHE A 12 -16.65 -12.87 10.42
C PHE A 12 -15.60 -12.86 9.29
N LEU A 13 -15.51 -13.93 8.48
CA LEU A 13 -14.61 -13.99 7.35
C LEU A 13 -14.92 -12.93 6.28
N LYS A 14 -16.20 -12.66 6.01
CA LYS A 14 -16.61 -11.56 5.11
C LYS A 14 -16.16 -10.20 5.64
N GLN A 15 -16.34 -9.95 6.93
CA GLN A 15 -15.90 -8.69 7.54
C GLN A 15 -14.37 -8.55 7.56
N LEU A 16 -13.66 -9.64 7.81
CA LEU A 16 -12.20 -9.69 7.73
C LEU A 16 -11.71 -9.40 6.30
N TYR A 17 -12.37 -9.97 5.29
CA TYR A 17 -12.08 -9.67 3.89
C TYR A 17 -12.22 -8.18 3.56
N VAL A 18 -13.23 -7.50 4.10
CA VAL A 18 -13.38 -6.05 3.95
C VAL A 18 -12.26 -5.28 4.65
N LEU A 19 -11.84 -5.74 5.85
CA LEU A 19 -10.75 -5.11 6.61
C LEU A 19 -9.40 -5.12 5.88
N ILE A 20 -9.06 -6.20 5.18
CA ILE A 20 -7.81 -6.30 4.43
C ILE A 20 -7.76 -5.41 3.19
N LYS A 21 -8.87 -4.76 2.80
CA LYS A 21 -8.97 -3.89 1.61
C LYS A 21 -8.53 -4.59 0.31
N PRO A 22 -9.22 -5.62 -0.15
CA PRO A 22 -8.76 -6.50 -1.25
C PRO A 22 -8.39 -5.75 -2.53
N GLY A 23 -9.10 -4.67 -2.87
CA GLY A 23 -8.77 -3.84 -4.04
C GLY A 23 -7.41 -3.14 -3.93
N VAL A 24 -6.96 -2.78 -2.73
CA VAL A 24 -5.61 -2.22 -2.51
C VAL A 24 -4.58 -3.33 -2.50
N ILE A 25 -4.87 -4.45 -1.82
CA ILE A 25 -3.95 -5.58 -1.73
C ILE A 25 -3.70 -6.22 -3.11
N SER A 26 -4.70 -6.29 -3.99
CA SER A 26 -4.50 -6.78 -5.36
C SER A 26 -3.49 -5.94 -6.14
N LEU A 27 -3.47 -4.62 -5.96
CA LEU A 27 -2.46 -3.74 -6.57
C LEU A 27 -1.07 -3.97 -5.97
N VAL A 28 -0.97 -4.15 -4.66
CA VAL A 28 0.28 -4.49 -3.99
C VAL A 28 0.85 -5.81 -4.52
N ILE A 29 0.00 -6.84 -4.63
CA ILE A 29 0.39 -8.14 -5.19
C ILE A 29 0.83 -8.00 -6.65
N PHE A 30 0.07 -7.26 -7.45
CA PHE A 30 0.37 -7.06 -8.86
C PHE A 30 1.74 -6.38 -9.07
N THR A 31 1.99 -5.26 -8.39
CA THR A 31 3.25 -4.53 -8.52
C THR A 31 4.45 -5.31 -7.98
N ALA A 32 4.27 -6.04 -6.88
CA ALA A 32 5.27 -6.94 -6.33
C ALA A 32 5.58 -8.11 -7.30
N LEU A 33 4.54 -8.70 -7.90
CA LEU A 33 4.68 -9.78 -8.88
C LEU A 33 5.43 -9.31 -10.13
N CYS A 34 5.07 -8.14 -10.68
CA CYS A 34 5.80 -7.56 -11.82
C CYS A 34 7.30 -7.41 -11.52
N ALA A 35 7.64 -6.91 -10.33
CA ALA A 35 9.03 -6.79 -9.91
C ALA A 35 9.73 -8.17 -9.79
N MET A 36 9.04 -9.17 -9.25
CA MET A 36 9.58 -10.53 -9.14
C MET A 36 9.80 -11.23 -10.49
N LEU A 37 8.96 -10.92 -11.48
CA LEU A 37 9.10 -11.50 -12.84
C LEU A 37 10.28 -10.89 -13.60
N LEU A 38 10.62 -9.63 -13.33
CA LEU A 38 11.75 -8.93 -13.92
C LEU A 38 13.07 -9.19 -13.18
N ALA A 39 13.01 -9.59 -11.91
CA ALA A 39 14.22 -9.78 -11.10
C ALA A 39 15.02 -11.03 -11.54
N PRO A 40 16.32 -10.90 -11.78
CA PRO A 40 17.21 -12.06 -12.02
C PRO A 40 17.28 -12.88 -10.74
N SER A 41 16.74 -14.13 -10.79
CA SER A 41 16.66 -14.95 -9.58
C SER A 41 16.38 -16.40 -9.87
N ASP A 42 17.23 -17.28 -9.32
CA ASP A 42 17.12 -18.75 -9.34
C ASP A 42 16.25 -19.29 -8.19
N LYS A 43 15.63 -18.40 -7.39
CA LYS A 43 14.74 -18.83 -6.30
C LYS A 43 13.56 -19.62 -6.84
N SER A 44 13.20 -20.71 -6.15
CA SER A 44 12.08 -21.56 -6.52
C SER A 44 10.75 -20.80 -6.52
N LEU A 45 9.78 -21.25 -7.33
CA LEU A 45 8.43 -20.68 -7.36
C LEU A 45 7.76 -20.71 -5.99
N PHE A 46 8.06 -21.71 -5.17
CA PHE A 46 7.58 -21.78 -3.78
C PHE A 46 8.05 -20.58 -2.95
N ILE A 47 9.36 -20.27 -3.00
CA ILE A 47 9.92 -19.11 -2.26
C ILE A 47 9.32 -17.80 -2.78
N LYS A 48 9.21 -17.64 -4.11
CA LYS A 48 8.60 -16.47 -4.72
C LYS A 48 7.13 -16.31 -4.29
N GLY A 49 6.36 -17.40 -4.29
CA GLY A 49 4.97 -17.41 -3.83
C GLY A 49 4.81 -17.08 -2.34
N MET A 50 5.66 -17.68 -1.48
CA MET A 50 5.67 -17.37 -0.04
C MET A 50 6.01 -15.90 0.22
N THR A 51 7.03 -15.37 -0.44
CA THR A 51 7.43 -13.96 -0.32
C THR A 51 6.27 -13.02 -0.72
N LEU A 52 5.60 -13.30 -1.84
CA LEU A 52 4.47 -12.51 -2.31
C LEU A 52 3.30 -12.55 -1.31
N THR A 53 3.00 -13.72 -0.77
CA THR A 53 1.97 -13.91 0.26
C THR A 53 2.30 -13.12 1.54
N LEU A 54 3.56 -13.13 1.98
CA LEU A 54 4.01 -12.40 3.16
C LEU A 54 3.96 -10.89 2.96
N ILE A 55 4.32 -10.39 1.77
CA ILE A 55 4.16 -8.96 1.42
C ILE A 55 2.67 -8.57 1.47
N ALA A 56 1.79 -9.39 0.88
CA ALA A 56 0.35 -9.16 0.90
C ALA A 56 -0.22 -9.18 2.34
N MET A 57 0.27 -10.10 3.18
CA MET A 57 -0.11 -10.19 4.60
C MET A 57 0.34 -8.96 5.39
N GLY A 58 1.55 -8.45 5.18
CA GLY A 58 2.06 -7.22 5.80
C GLY A 58 1.27 -5.98 5.38
N ALA A 59 0.96 -5.86 4.09
CA ALA A 59 0.10 -4.80 3.56
C ALA A 59 -1.32 -4.88 4.14
N SER A 60 -1.88 -6.09 4.28
CA SER A 60 -3.18 -6.32 4.93
C SER A 60 -3.15 -5.92 6.40
N GLY A 61 -2.11 -6.32 7.14
CA GLY A 61 -1.92 -5.92 8.53
C GLY A 61 -1.89 -4.41 8.71
N SER A 62 -1.12 -3.71 7.89
CA SER A 62 -1.06 -2.25 7.93
C SER A 62 -2.39 -1.57 7.52
N ALA A 63 -3.15 -2.16 6.60
CA ALA A 63 -4.48 -1.68 6.22
C ALA A 63 -5.49 -1.82 7.36
N ILE A 64 -5.45 -2.93 8.10
CA ILE A 64 -6.29 -3.19 9.28
C ILE A 64 -5.94 -2.20 10.40
N LEU A 65 -4.65 -1.99 10.68
CA LEU A 65 -4.19 -1.02 11.69
C LEU A 65 -4.61 0.41 11.33
N ASN A 66 -4.55 0.77 10.04
CA ASN A 66 -5.06 2.07 9.58
C ASN A 66 -6.58 2.20 9.83
N MET A 67 -7.40 1.17 9.52
CA MET A 67 -8.83 1.23 9.82
C MET A 67 -9.12 1.26 11.34
N TRP A 68 -8.32 0.55 12.13
CA TRP A 68 -8.45 0.61 13.58
C TRP A 68 -8.22 2.01 14.13
N PHE A 69 -7.19 2.68 13.64
CA PHE A 69 -6.88 4.04 14.06
C PHE A 69 -7.95 5.03 13.59
N ASP A 70 -8.33 4.94 12.33
CA ASP A 70 -9.30 5.86 11.69
C ASP A 70 -10.75 5.63 12.15
N ARG A 71 -11.07 4.62 12.95
CA ARG A 71 -12.46 4.19 13.27
C ARG A 71 -13.39 5.30 13.74
N ILE A 72 -12.87 6.29 14.49
CA ILE A 72 -13.65 7.43 14.98
C ILE A 72 -13.98 8.41 13.84
N ILE A 73 -13.02 8.67 12.96
CA ILE A 73 -13.19 9.54 11.80
C ILE A 73 -14.08 8.84 10.76
N ASP A 74 -13.83 7.56 10.53
CA ASP A 74 -14.60 6.73 9.61
C ASP A 74 -16.09 6.69 9.97
N SER A 75 -16.45 6.76 11.25
CA SER A 75 -17.85 6.80 11.70
C SER A 75 -18.56 8.12 11.34
N LYS A 76 -17.82 9.20 11.08
CA LYS A 76 -18.36 10.52 10.73
C LYS A 76 -18.49 10.72 9.23
N MET A 77 -17.83 9.91 8.39
CA MET A 77 -17.83 10.05 6.94
C MET A 77 -18.84 9.09 6.30
N ASP A 78 -19.70 9.58 5.42
CA ASP A 78 -20.75 8.77 4.77
C ASP A 78 -20.21 7.56 4.02
N ARG A 79 -19.03 7.68 3.40
CA ARG A 79 -18.38 6.60 2.68
C ARG A 79 -17.86 5.47 3.58
N THR A 80 -17.45 5.79 4.82
CA THR A 80 -16.68 4.87 5.67
C THR A 80 -17.40 4.44 6.94
N LYS A 81 -18.53 5.05 7.29
CA LYS A 81 -19.33 4.70 8.47
C LYS A 81 -19.82 3.25 8.49
N PHE A 82 -19.93 2.61 7.32
CA PHE A 82 -20.33 1.20 7.18
C PHE A 82 -19.16 0.20 7.18
N ARG A 83 -17.92 0.67 7.39
CA ARG A 83 -16.76 -0.21 7.55
C ARG A 83 -16.94 -1.12 8.77
N PRO A 84 -16.29 -2.31 8.79
CA PRO A 84 -16.50 -3.33 9.83
C PRO A 84 -16.33 -2.83 11.28
N ILE A 85 -15.38 -1.91 11.53
CA ILE A 85 -15.13 -1.43 12.89
C ILE A 85 -16.15 -0.33 13.28
N PRO A 86 -16.37 0.74 12.51
CA PRO A 86 -17.37 1.75 12.82
C PRO A 86 -18.79 1.20 12.93
N SER A 87 -19.16 0.21 12.12
CA SER A 87 -20.48 -0.44 12.15
C SER A 87 -20.66 -1.46 13.28
N GLY A 88 -19.60 -1.75 14.06
CA GLY A 88 -19.66 -2.72 15.16
C GLY A 88 -19.59 -4.20 14.71
N ASN A 89 -19.43 -4.49 13.41
CA ASN A 89 -19.35 -5.86 12.90
C ASN A 89 -18.07 -6.59 13.34
N ILE A 90 -16.99 -5.86 13.60
CA ILE A 90 -15.75 -6.36 14.21
C ILE A 90 -15.35 -5.43 15.36
N SER A 91 -15.01 -6.01 16.49
CA SER A 91 -14.55 -5.23 17.65
C SER A 91 -13.21 -4.55 17.35
N ALA A 92 -12.99 -3.37 17.93
CA ALA A 92 -11.73 -2.65 17.77
C ALA A 92 -10.52 -3.48 18.27
N ASN A 93 -10.69 -4.25 19.35
CA ASN A 93 -9.64 -5.12 19.90
C ASN A 93 -9.31 -6.29 18.95
N THR A 94 -10.32 -6.91 18.34
CA THR A 94 -10.13 -7.96 17.34
C THR A 94 -9.39 -7.42 16.12
N ALA A 95 -9.76 -6.24 15.62
CA ALA A 95 -9.09 -5.61 14.49
C ALA A 95 -7.63 -5.28 14.82
N LEU A 96 -7.36 -4.69 16.00
CA LEU A 96 -6.00 -4.40 16.45
C LEU A 96 -5.16 -5.67 16.54
N GLY A 97 -5.66 -6.71 17.23
CA GLY A 97 -4.96 -7.98 17.36
C GLY A 97 -4.66 -8.63 16.01
N THR A 98 -5.64 -8.67 15.10
CA THR A 98 -5.45 -9.22 13.75
C THR A 98 -4.40 -8.42 12.96
N GLY A 99 -4.45 -7.10 12.99
CA GLY A 99 -3.49 -6.23 12.32
C GLY A 99 -2.06 -6.44 12.82
N LEU A 100 -1.87 -6.54 14.14
CA LEU A 100 -0.57 -6.82 14.76
C LEU A 100 -0.04 -8.22 14.41
N ILE A 101 -0.90 -9.24 14.47
CA ILE A 101 -0.55 -10.63 14.12
C ILE A 101 -0.09 -10.71 12.66
N PHE A 102 -0.86 -10.13 11.72
CA PHE A 102 -0.50 -10.11 10.31
C PHE A 102 0.81 -9.37 10.06
N SER A 103 1.01 -8.23 10.70
CA SER A 103 2.25 -7.46 10.60
C SER A 103 3.46 -8.23 11.14
N PHE A 104 3.32 -8.85 12.31
CA PHE A 104 4.40 -9.61 12.94
C PHE A 104 4.79 -10.83 12.10
N PHE A 105 3.82 -11.68 11.75
CA PHE A 105 4.12 -12.90 11.01
C PHE A 105 4.59 -12.63 9.58
N SER A 106 4.16 -11.53 8.94
CA SER A 106 4.68 -11.14 7.64
C SER A 106 6.17 -10.76 7.69
N VAL A 107 6.57 -9.98 8.69
CA VAL A 107 7.97 -9.55 8.86
C VAL A 107 8.87 -10.74 9.21
N VAL A 108 8.46 -11.56 10.19
CA VAL A 108 9.20 -12.76 10.60
C VAL A 108 9.26 -13.78 9.45
N GLY A 109 8.16 -14.03 8.78
CA GLY A 109 8.13 -14.94 7.63
C GLY A 109 9.04 -14.45 6.50
N LEU A 110 9.04 -13.15 6.19
CA LEU A 110 9.89 -12.60 5.14
C LEU A 110 11.39 -12.65 5.50
N PHE A 111 11.74 -12.66 6.78
CA PHE A 111 13.09 -12.93 7.23
C PHE A 111 13.55 -14.36 6.85
N PHE A 112 12.69 -15.37 7.01
CA PHE A 112 13.02 -16.76 6.72
C PHE A 112 12.92 -17.12 5.23
N PHE A 113 11.90 -16.67 4.52
CA PHE A 113 11.67 -17.02 3.12
C PHE A 113 12.32 -16.06 2.12
N GLY A 114 12.54 -14.82 2.51
CA GLY A 114 13.24 -13.80 1.73
C GLY A 114 14.66 -13.58 2.24
N ASN A 115 14.86 -12.48 2.91
CA ASN A 115 16.09 -12.12 3.61
C ASN A 115 15.87 -10.97 4.60
N ILE A 116 16.90 -10.68 5.41
CA ILE A 116 16.85 -9.62 6.44
C ILE A 116 16.56 -8.23 5.87
N LYS A 117 17.10 -7.88 4.68
CA LYS A 117 16.90 -6.54 4.08
C LYS A 117 15.44 -6.32 3.69
N ALA A 118 14.82 -7.32 3.04
CA ALA A 118 13.40 -7.28 2.69
C ALA A 118 12.50 -7.24 3.92
N SER A 119 12.82 -8.01 4.96
CA SER A 119 12.10 -8.04 6.24
C SER A 119 12.15 -6.66 6.94
N ILE A 120 13.34 -6.05 7.04
CA ILE A 120 13.49 -4.71 7.61
C ILE A 120 12.72 -3.66 6.81
N LEU A 121 12.78 -3.72 5.47
CA LEU A 121 12.05 -2.78 4.62
C LEU A 121 10.53 -2.96 4.73
N LEU A 122 10.03 -4.20 4.86
CA LEU A 122 8.62 -4.47 5.11
C LEU A 122 8.19 -3.92 6.49
N ALA A 123 8.98 -4.16 7.54
CA ALA A 123 8.72 -3.62 8.87
C ALA A 123 8.68 -2.09 8.86
N PHE A 124 9.66 -1.45 8.22
CA PHE A 124 9.68 -0.02 8.00
C PHE A 124 8.40 0.47 7.29
N THR A 125 8.00 -0.19 6.20
CA THR A 125 6.82 0.17 5.41
C THR A 125 5.54 0.10 6.25
N ILE A 126 5.38 -0.97 7.04
CA ILE A 126 4.23 -1.14 7.94
C ILE A 126 4.19 -0.03 8.99
N LEU A 127 5.30 0.24 9.66
CA LEU A 127 5.39 1.30 10.68
C LEU A 127 5.20 2.68 10.06
N TYR A 128 5.80 2.93 8.92
CA TYR A 128 5.66 4.19 8.19
C TYR A 128 4.20 4.47 7.82
N TYR A 129 3.48 3.47 7.28
CA TYR A 129 2.08 3.65 6.92
C TYR A 129 1.16 3.71 8.15
N SER A 130 1.30 2.77 9.09
CA SER A 130 0.36 2.64 10.21
C SER A 130 0.57 3.72 11.27
N VAL A 131 1.82 4.05 11.59
CA VAL A 131 2.15 5.00 12.66
C VAL A 131 2.40 6.39 12.08
N PHE A 132 3.45 6.54 11.25
CA PHE A 132 3.86 7.87 10.80
C PHE A 132 2.81 8.54 9.91
N TYR A 133 2.32 7.85 8.87
CA TYR A 133 1.30 8.42 7.98
C TYR A 133 -0.06 8.52 8.69
N THR A 134 -0.59 7.40 9.19
CA THR A 134 -1.98 7.34 9.66
C THR A 134 -2.19 8.14 10.94
N MET A 135 -1.31 7.96 11.94
CA MET A 135 -1.48 8.59 13.25
C MET A 135 -1.03 10.05 13.27
N TYR A 136 -0.01 10.40 12.49
CA TYR A 136 0.60 11.71 12.59
C TYR A 136 0.38 12.58 11.34
N LEU A 137 0.83 12.13 10.16
CA LEU A 137 0.95 12.97 8.97
C LEU A 137 -0.41 13.34 8.37
N LYS A 138 -1.35 12.39 8.33
CA LYS A 138 -2.66 12.51 7.69
C LYS A 138 -3.44 13.74 8.14
N HIS A 139 -3.28 14.14 9.40
CA HIS A 139 -4.02 15.25 10.02
C HIS A 139 -3.22 16.56 10.06
N LYS A 140 -1.93 16.56 9.70
CA LYS A 140 -1.05 17.72 9.89
C LYS A 140 -0.70 18.50 8.63
N THR A 141 -0.72 17.86 7.48
CA THR A 141 -0.26 18.50 6.25
C THR A 141 -1.10 18.15 5.03
N ALA A 142 -1.24 19.11 4.12
CA ALA A 142 -1.85 18.89 2.81
C ALA A 142 -1.00 17.98 1.89
N GLN A 143 0.29 17.81 2.20
CA GLN A 143 1.20 16.89 1.50
C GLN A 143 1.13 15.44 2.01
N ASN A 144 0.15 15.13 2.87
CA ASN A 144 0.01 13.83 3.50
C ASN A 144 0.02 12.68 2.48
N ILE A 145 -0.66 12.86 1.33
CA ILE A 145 -0.72 11.86 0.25
C ILE A 145 0.62 11.68 -0.43
N VAL A 146 1.36 12.77 -0.69
CA VAL A 146 2.68 12.69 -1.32
C VAL A 146 3.64 11.91 -0.42
N ILE A 147 3.76 12.32 0.83
CA ILE A 147 4.68 11.69 1.77
C ILE A 147 4.20 10.25 2.08
N GLY A 148 2.91 10.06 2.38
CA GLY A 148 2.32 8.75 2.68
C GLY A 148 2.36 7.75 1.50
N GLY A 149 2.38 8.27 0.26
CA GLY A 149 2.45 7.48 -0.97
C GLY A 149 3.67 6.57 -1.07
N LEU A 150 4.76 6.91 -0.38
CA LEU A 150 5.97 6.08 -0.32
C LEU A 150 5.68 4.65 0.14
N ALA A 151 4.85 4.47 1.16
CA ALA A 151 4.50 3.14 1.64
C ALA A 151 3.84 2.26 0.56
N GLY A 152 2.96 2.85 -0.27
CA GLY A 152 2.31 2.16 -1.38
C GLY A 152 3.23 1.88 -2.57
N ALA A 153 4.35 2.59 -2.67
CA ALA A 153 5.33 2.46 -3.74
C ALA A 153 6.45 1.44 -3.45
N LEU A 154 6.65 1.04 -2.19
CA LEU A 154 7.72 0.13 -1.78
C LEU A 154 7.52 -1.37 -2.09
N PRO A 155 6.31 -1.94 -2.27
CA PRO A 155 6.13 -3.37 -2.52
C PRO A 155 7.00 -3.96 -3.62
N PRO A 156 7.17 -3.35 -4.81
CA PRO A 156 8.07 -3.88 -5.85
C PRO A 156 9.54 -3.94 -5.38
N VAL A 157 10.01 -2.97 -4.59
CA VAL A 157 11.37 -2.98 -4.04
C VAL A 157 11.52 -4.12 -3.05
N ILE A 158 10.56 -4.30 -2.13
CA ILE A 158 10.57 -5.39 -1.15
C ILE A 158 10.59 -6.74 -1.86
N ALA A 159 9.74 -6.91 -2.88
CA ALA A 159 9.63 -8.12 -3.65
C ALA A 159 10.94 -8.46 -4.38
N TRP A 160 11.55 -7.47 -5.05
CA TRP A 160 12.82 -7.64 -5.75
C TRP A 160 13.95 -8.04 -4.81
N ILE A 161 14.21 -7.22 -3.78
CA ILE A 161 15.32 -7.47 -2.86
C ILE A 161 15.16 -8.76 -2.03
N SER A 162 13.94 -9.30 -1.92
CA SER A 162 13.71 -10.57 -1.25
C SER A 162 14.26 -11.78 -2.02
N ILE A 163 14.37 -11.68 -3.35
CA ILE A 163 14.78 -12.79 -4.22
C ILE A 163 16.04 -12.50 -5.03
N SER A 164 16.45 -11.25 -5.18
CA SER A 164 17.65 -10.82 -5.89
C SER A 164 18.32 -9.64 -5.21
N SER A 165 19.64 -9.55 -5.31
CA SER A 165 20.43 -8.38 -4.88
C SER A 165 21.00 -7.58 -6.05
N GLU A 166 20.76 -8.05 -7.27
CA GLU A 166 21.30 -7.46 -8.49
C GLU A 166 20.33 -6.42 -9.06
N GLN A 167 20.85 -5.55 -9.90
CA GLN A 167 20.09 -4.61 -10.73
C GLN A 167 19.02 -3.80 -9.95
N ILE A 168 19.38 -3.31 -8.77
CA ILE A 168 18.46 -2.60 -7.84
C ILE A 168 17.81 -1.34 -8.45
N PHE A 169 18.36 -0.83 -9.54
CA PHE A 169 17.79 0.33 -10.25
C PHE A 169 16.38 0.09 -10.76
N TYR A 170 16.08 -1.11 -11.28
CA TYR A 170 14.75 -1.41 -11.84
C TYR A 170 13.62 -1.30 -10.81
N PRO A 171 13.70 -1.95 -9.63
CA PRO A 171 12.65 -1.81 -8.64
C PRO A 171 12.56 -0.40 -8.05
N LEU A 172 13.65 0.37 -8.01
CA LEU A 172 13.63 1.76 -7.58
C LEU A 172 12.88 2.66 -8.59
N ILE A 173 13.03 2.42 -9.89
CA ILE A 173 12.26 3.15 -10.92
C ILE A 173 10.78 2.74 -10.85
N LEU A 174 10.46 1.45 -10.67
CA LEU A 174 9.08 1.01 -10.45
C LEU A 174 8.46 1.70 -9.22
N CYS A 175 9.21 1.77 -8.12
CA CYS A 175 8.82 2.50 -6.92
C CYS A 175 8.57 3.99 -7.23
N LEU A 176 9.48 4.64 -7.97
CA LEU A 176 9.35 6.04 -8.35
C LEU A 176 8.09 6.29 -9.20
N ILE A 177 7.81 5.43 -10.17
CA ILE A 177 6.61 5.52 -11.02
C ILE A 177 5.34 5.47 -10.16
N ILE A 178 5.24 4.50 -9.24
CA ILE A 178 4.08 4.34 -8.35
C ILE A 178 3.98 5.52 -7.39
N PHE A 179 5.10 5.99 -6.87
CA PHE A 179 5.16 7.15 -5.98
C PHE A 179 4.64 8.41 -6.68
N LEU A 180 5.10 8.66 -7.92
CA LEU A 180 4.68 9.82 -8.71
C LEU A 180 3.22 9.71 -9.20
N TRP A 181 2.70 8.49 -9.40
CA TRP A 181 1.29 8.25 -9.73
C TRP A 181 0.34 8.54 -8.56
N THR A 182 0.80 8.32 -7.33
CA THR A 182 -0.06 8.41 -6.14
C THR A 182 -0.72 9.78 -5.94
N PRO A 183 -0.02 10.93 -6.04
CA PRO A 183 -0.66 12.24 -5.85
C PRO A 183 -1.74 12.55 -6.89
N PRO A 184 -1.52 12.44 -8.21
CA PRO A 184 -2.56 12.69 -9.21
C PRO A 184 -3.80 11.83 -9.00
N HIS A 185 -3.62 10.53 -8.76
CA HIS A 185 -4.71 9.61 -8.50
C HIS A 185 -5.53 9.99 -7.26
N SER A 186 -4.85 10.20 -6.16
CA SER A 186 -5.50 10.46 -4.86
C SER A 186 -6.13 11.85 -4.81
N TRP A 187 -5.50 12.86 -5.40
CA TRP A 187 -6.06 14.21 -5.46
C TRP A 187 -7.26 14.29 -6.41
N ALA A 188 -7.29 13.52 -7.51
CA ALA A 188 -8.47 13.41 -8.34
C ALA A 188 -9.67 12.91 -7.52
N LEU A 189 -9.49 11.83 -6.75
CA LEU A 189 -10.53 11.33 -5.84
C LEU A 189 -10.91 12.35 -4.76
N ALA A 190 -9.94 13.10 -4.24
CA ALA A 190 -10.18 14.11 -3.21
C ALA A 190 -10.95 15.33 -3.76
N ILE A 191 -10.81 15.70 -5.03
CA ILE A 191 -11.61 16.76 -5.67
C ILE A 191 -13.08 16.37 -5.69
N PHE A 192 -13.41 15.12 -6.10
CA PHE A 192 -14.79 14.62 -6.10
C PHE A 192 -15.41 14.52 -4.70
N ARG A 193 -14.60 14.44 -3.65
CA ARG A 193 -15.01 14.24 -2.26
C ARG A 193 -14.56 15.38 -1.35
N ASN A 194 -14.42 16.58 -1.92
CA ASN A 194 -13.83 17.71 -1.23
C ASN A 194 -14.62 18.08 0.04
N GLN A 195 -15.95 18.00 -0.01
CA GLN A 195 -16.82 18.27 1.14
C GLN A 195 -16.62 17.26 2.27
N ASP A 196 -16.61 15.94 1.97
CA ASP A 196 -16.40 14.88 2.97
C ASP A 196 -15.09 15.08 3.75
N TYR A 197 -14.02 15.48 3.03
CA TYR A 197 -12.72 15.74 3.65
C TYR A 197 -12.70 17.02 4.47
N SER A 198 -13.40 18.06 4.01
CA SER A 198 -13.55 19.31 4.75
C SER A 198 -14.31 19.09 6.05
N ASP A 199 -15.44 18.36 6.01
CA ASP A 199 -16.29 18.07 7.18
C ASP A 199 -15.59 17.17 8.22
N ALA A 200 -14.63 16.37 7.77
CA ALA A 200 -13.81 15.52 8.62
C ALA A 200 -12.50 16.18 9.13
N ASP A 201 -12.28 17.47 8.85
CA ASP A 201 -11.06 18.23 9.17
C ASP A 201 -9.77 17.58 8.65
N ILE A 202 -9.86 16.85 7.51
CA ILE A 202 -8.68 16.24 6.88
C ILE A 202 -8.09 17.24 5.87
N PRO A 203 -6.85 17.71 6.06
CA PRO A 203 -6.25 18.75 5.23
C PRO A 203 -5.76 18.19 3.88
N MET A 204 -6.69 17.72 3.04
CA MET A 204 -6.33 17.28 1.68
C MET A 204 -5.89 18.48 0.83
N TYR A 205 -5.01 18.22 -0.15
CA TYR A 205 -4.42 19.28 -0.97
C TYR A 205 -5.50 20.16 -1.67
N PRO A 206 -6.57 19.61 -2.31
CA PRO A 206 -7.63 20.43 -2.89
C PRO A 206 -8.44 21.22 -1.85
N VAL A 207 -8.61 20.71 -0.62
CA VAL A 207 -9.28 21.42 0.48
C VAL A 207 -8.48 22.67 0.90
N LYS A 208 -7.15 22.52 1.02
CA LYS A 208 -6.27 23.61 1.50
C LYS A 208 -5.87 24.63 0.42
N HIS A 209 -5.66 24.17 -0.81
CA HIS A 209 -5.07 24.97 -1.88
C HIS A 209 -5.99 25.24 -3.08
N GLY A 210 -7.19 24.66 -3.06
CA GLY A 210 -8.17 24.78 -4.12
C GLY A 210 -7.86 23.94 -5.37
N ILE A 211 -8.90 23.80 -6.23
CA ILE A 211 -8.87 22.89 -7.37
C ILE A 211 -7.83 23.30 -8.42
N LYS A 212 -7.72 24.59 -8.77
CA LYS A 212 -6.79 25.06 -9.81
C LYS A 212 -5.33 24.70 -9.50
N LYS A 213 -4.89 24.96 -8.25
CA LYS A 213 -3.54 24.65 -7.82
C LYS A 213 -3.30 23.14 -7.74
N THR A 214 -4.32 22.38 -7.36
CA THR A 214 -4.26 20.92 -7.33
C THR A 214 -4.05 20.34 -8.74
N LEU A 215 -4.84 20.78 -9.72
CA LEU A 215 -4.71 20.35 -11.11
C LEU A 215 -3.33 20.68 -11.69
N PHE A 216 -2.78 21.86 -11.39
CA PHE A 216 -1.43 22.22 -11.79
C PHE A 216 -0.37 21.26 -11.24
N MET A 217 -0.46 20.95 -9.93
CA MET A 217 0.47 19.99 -9.31
C MET A 217 0.28 18.56 -9.85
N MET A 218 -0.97 18.14 -10.10
CA MET A 218 -1.24 16.84 -10.74
C MET A 218 -0.55 16.73 -12.10
N ASN A 219 -0.57 17.77 -12.92
CA ASN A 219 0.12 17.78 -14.22
C ASN A 219 1.65 17.63 -14.06
N ILE A 220 2.26 18.30 -13.06
CA ILE A 220 3.69 18.15 -12.78
C ILE A 220 4.03 16.70 -12.43
N TYR A 221 3.29 16.10 -11.48
CA TYR A 221 3.53 14.70 -11.08
C TYR A 221 3.30 13.72 -12.24
N THR A 222 2.27 13.96 -13.07
CA THR A 222 2.00 13.14 -14.26
C THR A 222 3.15 13.23 -15.26
N PHE A 223 3.67 14.44 -15.52
CA PHE A 223 4.82 14.63 -16.40
C PHE A 223 6.06 13.90 -15.89
N LEU A 224 6.39 14.04 -14.60
CA LEU A 224 7.51 13.34 -13.98
C LEU A 224 7.33 11.81 -14.02
N MET A 225 6.11 11.32 -13.82
CA MET A 225 5.79 9.90 -13.95
C MET A 225 6.05 9.39 -15.37
N VAL A 226 5.58 10.11 -16.40
CA VAL A 226 5.81 9.74 -17.81
C VAL A 226 7.31 9.75 -18.14
N ALA A 227 8.06 10.73 -17.65
CA ALA A 227 9.51 10.77 -17.80
C ALA A 227 10.19 9.54 -17.14
N SER A 228 9.73 9.12 -15.96
CA SER A 228 10.24 7.93 -15.24
C SER A 228 9.94 6.64 -16.02
N VAL A 229 8.75 6.53 -16.64
CA VAL A 229 8.40 5.36 -17.48
C VAL A 229 9.32 5.30 -18.71
N ASN A 230 9.57 6.43 -19.38
CA ASN A 230 10.49 6.48 -20.50
C ASN A 230 11.93 6.11 -20.10
N SER A 231 12.39 6.54 -18.92
CA SER A 231 13.70 6.15 -18.38
C SER A 231 13.81 4.64 -18.16
N LEU A 232 12.76 4.00 -17.66
CA LEU A 232 12.71 2.54 -17.51
C LEU A 232 12.83 1.84 -18.87
N TYR A 233 12.08 2.32 -19.87
CA TYR A 233 12.14 1.77 -21.23
C TYR A 233 13.56 1.88 -21.83
N CYS A 234 14.20 3.05 -21.72
CA CYS A 234 15.56 3.25 -22.19
C CYS A 234 16.57 2.31 -21.52
N LEU A 235 16.45 2.09 -20.21
CA LEU A 235 17.34 1.20 -19.46
C LEU A 235 17.16 -0.27 -19.87
N LEU A 236 15.94 -0.74 -20.06
CA LEU A 236 15.68 -2.09 -20.54
C LEU A 236 16.24 -2.31 -21.93
N TYR A 237 16.02 -1.37 -22.85
CA TYR A 237 16.51 -1.46 -24.23
C TYR A 237 18.06 -1.45 -24.33
N THR A 238 18.73 -0.63 -23.51
CA THR A 238 20.20 -0.58 -23.52
C THR A 238 20.84 -1.80 -22.87
N SER A 239 20.17 -2.44 -21.90
CA SER A 239 20.63 -3.70 -21.29
C SER A 239 20.60 -4.83 -22.32
N ASP A 240 19.50 -5.00 -23.06
CA ASP A 240 19.38 -6.05 -24.08
C ASP A 240 20.42 -5.87 -25.21
N ALA A 241 20.68 -4.62 -25.62
CA ALA A 241 21.69 -4.33 -26.65
C ALA A 241 23.15 -4.57 -26.20
N ALA A 242 23.41 -4.55 -24.88
CA ALA A 242 24.73 -4.85 -24.33
C ALA A 242 24.98 -6.35 -24.18
N ASP A 243 23.94 -7.15 -24.02
CA ASP A 243 24.05 -8.62 -23.92
C ASP A 243 24.16 -9.29 -25.31
N ASP A 244 23.84 -8.57 -26.41
CA ASP A 244 23.95 -9.05 -27.81
C ASP A 244 25.33 -8.77 -28.44
N THR A 245 26.28 -8.17 -27.71
CA THR A 245 27.67 -7.90 -28.19
C THR A 245 28.70 -8.71 -27.39
#